data_f594075e918b7d959a811edb93cbc8a1
#
_entry.id   f594075e918b7d959a811edb93cbc8a1
#
_cell.length_a   1.000
_cell.length_b   1.000
_cell.length_c   1.000
_cell.angle_alpha   90.00
_cell.angle_beta   90.00
_cell.angle_gamma   90.00
#
_symmetry.space_group_name_H-M   'P 1'
#
loop_
_entity.id
_entity.type
_entity.pdbx_description
1 polymer ?
#
loop_
_entity_poly.entity_id
_entity_poly.type
_entity_poly.pdbx_seq_one_letter_code
_entity_poly.pdbx_strand_id
1 'polypeptide(L)'
;MSKYELIVRKKISQFIEKEFRYFGLDFNHDEYKKVTYGEKGASTPLEEKLKSYYDACIYLLSNAKSPLTKQIIDKFYYIIFEQVISESSLISIQSKIIELCEYSPIEKACEFHMHVYTTLYYLSEMDRQLVSLMFFNYVLVKNDIPAIKLVGRDISTYVKKRSVYFENKEELFLFFKKLIDNSFLLEKAYVKNLKPIAAKDIYKTIMKMKNKLCEEYKVEALYLYGSFAKGSDREDSDIDMLVRLSLDLPYDERAIIIGNLRELFFKKFKRFTDIEEVREFFSDDFVREATKIKRFF
;
A
#
# COMPACT_ATOMS: atom_id res chain seq x y z
N MET A 1 21.84 -2.25 -2.41
CA MET A 1 20.53 -1.71 -1.97
C MET A 1 20.39 -2.00 -0.47
N SER A 2 20.04 -0.99 0.34
CA SER A 2 19.85 -1.19 1.79
C SER A 2 18.55 -1.97 2.06
N LYS A 3 18.47 -2.66 3.22
CA LYS A 3 17.21 -3.32 3.64
C LYS A 3 16.03 -2.33 3.71
N TYR A 4 16.31 -1.10 4.15
CA TYR A 4 15.31 -0.03 4.20
C TYR A 4 14.80 0.35 2.80
N GLU A 5 15.70 0.52 1.84
CA GLU A 5 15.34 0.84 0.46
C GLU A 5 14.46 -0.24 -0.17
N LEU A 6 14.73 -1.50 0.10
CA LEU A 6 13.92 -2.62 -0.36
C LEU A 6 12.51 -2.58 0.22
N ILE A 7 12.36 -2.27 1.53
CA ILE A 7 11.07 -2.13 2.19
C ILE A 7 10.25 -0.99 1.57
N VAL A 8 10.90 0.16 1.32
CA VAL A 8 10.23 1.31 0.69
C VAL A 8 9.75 0.96 -0.71
N ARG A 9 10.59 0.35 -1.54
CA ARG A 9 10.22 -0.09 -2.89
C ARG A 9 9.04 -1.06 -2.90
N LYS A 10 9.03 -2.00 -1.96
CA LYS A 10 7.93 -2.94 -1.80
C LYS A 10 6.63 -2.27 -1.40
N LYS A 11 6.66 -1.33 -0.45
CA LYS A 11 5.49 -0.54 -0.06
C LYS A 11 4.93 0.26 -1.23
N ILE A 12 5.80 0.87 -2.02
CA ILE A 12 5.40 1.64 -3.21
C ILE A 12 4.72 0.73 -4.23
N SER A 13 5.32 -0.43 -4.53
CA SER A 13 4.72 -1.40 -5.44
C SER A 13 3.33 -1.83 -4.98
N GLN A 14 3.18 -2.19 -3.71
CA GLN A 14 1.89 -2.59 -3.14
C GLN A 14 0.87 -1.44 -3.08
N PHE A 15 1.31 -0.22 -2.80
CA PHE A 15 0.47 0.97 -2.83
C PHE A 15 -0.13 1.19 -4.21
N ILE A 16 0.69 1.22 -5.26
CA ILE A 16 0.24 1.44 -6.63
C ILE A 16 -0.69 0.32 -7.08
N GLU A 17 -0.34 -0.94 -6.81
CA GLU A 17 -1.18 -2.08 -7.15
C GLU A 17 -2.58 -1.97 -6.54
N LYS A 18 -2.69 -1.66 -5.25
CA LYS A 18 -3.98 -1.58 -4.55
C LYS A 18 -4.84 -0.42 -5.06
N GLU A 19 -4.23 0.72 -5.37
CA GLU A 19 -4.93 1.87 -5.95
C GLU A 19 -5.48 1.53 -7.35
N PHE A 20 -4.68 0.92 -8.22
CA PHE A 20 -5.13 0.52 -9.54
C PHE A 20 -6.30 -0.49 -9.48
N ARG A 21 -6.22 -1.49 -8.59
CA ARG A 21 -7.31 -2.45 -8.37
C ARG A 21 -8.57 -1.79 -7.80
N TYR A 22 -8.43 -0.82 -6.91
CA TYR A 22 -9.56 -0.06 -6.38
C TYR A 22 -10.34 0.65 -7.50
N PHE A 23 -9.65 1.15 -8.51
CA PHE A 23 -10.26 1.76 -9.69
C PHE A 23 -10.70 0.75 -10.77
N GLY A 24 -10.73 -0.53 -10.45
CA GLY A 24 -11.26 -1.59 -11.31
C GLY A 24 -10.30 -2.07 -12.40
N LEU A 25 -9.01 -1.71 -12.32
CA LEU A 25 -8.01 -2.21 -13.26
C LEU A 25 -7.49 -3.57 -12.79
N ASP A 26 -7.70 -4.59 -13.61
CA ASP A 26 -7.23 -5.95 -13.32
C ASP A 26 -5.95 -6.27 -14.09
N PHE A 27 -4.99 -6.88 -13.40
CA PHE A 27 -3.70 -7.29 -13.94
C PHE A 27 -3.09 -8.41 -13.10
N ASN A 28 -2.19 -9.17 -13.71
CA ASN A 28 -1.49 -10.25 -13.02
C ASN A 28 -0.46 -9.69 -12.02
N HIS A 29 -0.60 -10.05 -10.75
CA HIS A 29 0.27 -9.60 -9.67
C HIS A 29 1.75 -9.98 -9.86
N ASP A 30 2.01 -11.22 -10.30
CA ASP A 30 3.40 -11.68 -10.47
C ASP A 30 4.07 -10.98 -11.66
N GLU A 31 3.32 -10.74 -12.76
CA GLU A 31 3.83 -9.97 -13.90
C GLU A 31 4.09 -8.51 -13.53
N TYR A 32 3.18 -7.88 -12.79
CA TYR A 32 3.39 -6.53 -12.28
C TYR A 32 4.67 -6.42 -11.43
N LYS A 33 4.90 -7.38 -10.53
CA LYS A 33 6.14 -7.40 -9.73
C LYS A 33 7.39 -7.53 -10.61
N LYS A 34 7.37 -8.40 -11.60
CA LYS A 34 8.51 -8.55 -12.53
C LYS A 34 8.81 -7.24 -13.26
N VAL A 35 7.76 -6.54 -13.71
CA VAL A 35 7.90 -5.26 -14.43
C VAL A 35 8.43 -4.17 -13.49
N THR A 36 7.88 -4.03 -12.29
CA THR A 36 8.30 -2.98 -11.34
C THR A 36 9.70 -3.22 -10.77
N TYR A 37 10.11 -4.47 -10.61
CA TYR A 37 11.47 -4.80 -10.16
C TYR A 37 12.51 -4.89 -11.28
N GLY A 38 12.09 -4.68 -12.53
CA GLY A 38 13.00 -4.70 -13.68
C GLY A 38 13.43 -6.09 -14.13
N GLU A 39 12.71 -7.14 -13.70
CA GLU A 39 12.95 -8.52 -14.12
C GLU A 39 12.37 -8.80 -15.52
N LYS A 40 11.40 -7.99 -15.96
CA LYS A 40 10.74 -8.06 -17.26
C LYS A 40 10.44 -6.65 -17.76
N GLY A 41 10.54 -6.40 -19.07
CA GLY A 41 10.00 -5.19 -19.70
C GLY A 41 8.47 -5.14 -19.67
N ALA A 42 7.88 -3.97 -19.64
CA ALA A 42 6.44 -3.80 -19.83
C ALA A 42 6.06 -4.25 -21.25
N SER A 43 4.97 -4.98 -21.38
CA SER A 43 4.51 -5.57 -22.65
C SER A 43 3.07 -5.17 -23.02
N THR A 44 2.39 -4.46 -22.12
CA THR A 44 1.04 -3.94 -22.34
C THR A 44 0.95 -2.48 -21.89
N PRO A 45 0.03 -1.68 -22.45
CA PRO A 45 -0.17 -0.29 -22.01
C PRO A 45 -0.46 -0.16 -20.51
N LEU A 46 -1.13 -1.16 -19.92
CA LEU A 46 -1.41 -1.17 -18.49
C LEU A 46 -0.13 -1.43 -17.67
N GLU A 47 0.73 -2.35 -18.10
CA GLU A 47 2.03 -2.58 -17.46
C GLU A 47 2.95 -1.36 -17.58
N GLU A 48 2.95 -0.68 -18.74
CA GLU A 48 3.68 0.58 -18.94
C GLU A 48 3.18 1.66 -17.98
N LYS A 49 1.87 1.83 -17.89
CA LYS A 49 1.26 2.79 -16.96
C LYS A 49 1.62 2.47 -15.50
N LEU A 50 1.49 1.22 -15.07
CA LEU A 50 1.87 0.77 -13.72
C LEU A 50 3.34 1.05 -13.41
N LYS A 51 4.21 0.76 -14.39
CA LYS A 51 5.66 1.02 -14.26
C LYS A 51 5.95 2.51 -14.17
N SER A 52 5.34 3.35 -14.98
CA SER A 52 5.52 4.80 -14.94
C SER A 52 5.18 5.38 -13.57
N TYR A 53 4.06 4.96 -12.96
CA TYR A 53 3.71 5.36 -11.60
C TYR A 53 4.72 4.88 -10.57
N TYR A 54 5.20 3.64 -10.70
CA TYR A 54 6.22 3.10 -9.81
C TYR A 54 7.55 3.88 -9.92
N ASP A 55 8.04 4.09 -11.12
CA ASP A 55 9.28 4.80 -11.38
C ASP A 55 9.21 6.27 -10.94
N ALA A 56 8.07 6.94 -11.18
CA ALA A 56 7.84 8.30 -10.71
C ALA A 56 7.84 8.39 -9.18
N CYS A 57 7.19 7.45 -8.50
CA CYS A 57 7.19 7.41 -7.04
C CYS A 57 8.60 7.18 -6.48
N ILE A 58 9.37 6.24 -7.06
CA ILE A 58 10.77 6.01 -6.68
C ILE A 58 11.60 7.28 -6.92
N TYR A 59 11.44 7.92 -8.08
CA TYR A 59 12.15 9.17 -8.39
C TYR A 59 11.84 10.27 -7.37
N LEU A 60 10.56 10.49 -7.06
CA LEU A 60 10.12 11.52 -6.11
C LEU A 60 10.70 11.25 -4.71
N LEU A 61 10.58 10.03 -4.20
CA LEU A 61 11.05 9.67 -2.87
C LEU A 61 12.58 9.64 -2.77
N SER A 62 13.30 9.30 -3.83
CA SER A 62 14.76 9.38 -3.88
C SER A 62 15.27 10.82 -3.75
N ASN A 63 14.45 11.80 -4.14
CA ASN A 63 14.74 13.22 -4.01
C ASN A 63 14.18 13.85 -2.72
N ALA A 64 13.58 13.06 -1.80
CA ALA A 64 12.89 13.61 -0.64
C ALA A 64 13.80 14.41 0.31
N LYS A 65 15.10 14.11 0.38
CA LYS A 65 16.04 14.87 1.22
C LYS A 65 16.48 16.20 0.60
N SER A 66 16.18 16.43 -0.67
CA SER A 66 16.41 17.71 -1.35
C SER A 66 15.18 18.63 -1.24
N PRO A 67 15.32 19.94 -1.46
CA PRO A 67 14.16 20.82 -1.66
C PRO A 67 13.34 20.38 -2.87
N LEU A 68 12.02 20.48 -2.77
CA LEU A 68 11.12 20.20 -3.89
C LEU A 68 11.18 21.34 -4.90
N THR A 69 11.98 21.15 -5.95
CA THR A 69 12.16 22.14 -7.03
C THR A 69 11.16 21.93 -8.16
N LYS A 70 10.99 22.96 -9.01
CA LYS A 70 10.20 22.86 -10.25
C LYS A 70 10.68 21.70 -11.11
N GLN A 71 11.99 21.51 -11.26
CA GLN A 71 12.57 20.42 -12.04
C GLN A 71 12.17 19.03 -11.52
N ILE A 72 12.12 18.87 -10.18
CA ILE A 72 11.70 17.59 -9.58
C ILE A 72 10.22 17.32 -9.88
N ILE A 73 9.36 18.33 -9.73
CA ILE A 73 7.91 18.20 -9.98
C ILE A 73 7.66 17.91 -11.47
N ASP A 74 8.28 18.68 -12.35
CA ASP A 74 8.12 18.53 -13.80
C ASP A 74 8.61 17.16 -14.29
N LYS A 75 9.80 16.73 -13.85
CA LYS A 75 10.35 15.41 -14.19
C LYS A 75 9.47 14.26 -13.64
N PHE A 76 8.98 14.40 -12.40
CA PHE A 76 8.04 13.45 -11.80
C PHE A 76 6.77 13.31 -12.66
N TYR A 77 6.17 14.44 -13.04
CA TYR A 77 4.98 14.48 -13.87
C TYR A 77 5.21 13.87 -15.25
N TYR A 78 6.36 14.22 -15.88
CA TYR A 78 6.76 13.68 -17.18
C TYR A 78 6.92 12.16 -17.18
N ILE A 79 7.46 11.57 -16.11
CA ILE A 79 7.59 10.10 -15.99
C ILE A 79 6.23 9.41 -16.07
N ILE A 80 5.17 10.03 -15.50
CA ILE A 80 3.83 9.42 -15.47
C ILE A 80 3.07 9.65 -16.78
N PHE A 81 3.10 10.88 -17.28
CA PHE A 81 2.17 11.35 -18.32
C PHE A 81 2.83 11.62 -19.67
N GLU A 82 4.16 11.55 -19.75
CA GLU A 82 4.95 11.93 -20.94
C GLU A 82 4.64 13.36 -21.44
N GLN A 83 4.14 14.19 -20.56
CA GLN A 83 3.73 15.57 -20.80
C GLN A 83 4.35 16.51 -19.77
N VAL A 84 4.44 17.79 -20.11
CA VAL A 84 4.86 18.84 -19.20
C VAL A 84 3.65 19.27 -18.36
N ILE A 85 3.84 19.41 -17.06
CA ILE A 85 2.81 19.97 -16.18
C ILE A 85 2.56 21.45 -16.54
N SER A 86 1.32 21.93 -16.39
CA SER A 86 1.04 23.34 -16.63
C SER A 86 1.85 24.23 -15.66
N GLU A 87 2.35 25.35 -16.16
CA GLU A 87 3.17 26.28 -15.34
C GLU A 87 2.42 26.77 -14.10
N SER A 88 1.11 27.03 -14.23
CA SER A 88 0.27 27.44 -13.11
C SER A 88 0.18 26.36 -12.03
N SER A 89 -0.01 25.11 -12.40
CA SER A 89 -0.03 23.97 -11.46
C SER A 89 1.32 23.77 -10.81
N LEU A 90 2.40 23.86 -11.60
CA LEU A 90 3.78 23.73 -11.12
C LEU A 90 4.13 24.77 -10.06
N ILE A 91 3.83 26.04 -10.34
CA ILE A 91 4.04 27.16 -9.39
C ILE A 91 3.17 26.96 -8.14
N SER A 92 1.90 26.61 -8.31
CA SER A 92 0.97 26.39 -7.20
C SER A 92 1.48 25.29 -6.24
N ILE A 93 1.88 24.15 -6.76
CA ILE A 93 2.41 23.04 -5.95
C ILE A 93 3.70 23.43 -5.24
N GLN A 94 4.64 24.09 -5.94
CA GLN A 94 5.90 24.53 -5.34
C GLN A 94 5.68 25.58 -4.24
N SER A 95 4.84 26.57 -4.48
CA SER A 95 4.55 27.65 -3.50
C SER A 95 3.91 27.06 -2.25
N LYS A 96 2.99 26.10 -2.39
CA LYS A 96 2.30 25.50 -1.25
C LYS A 96 3.24 24.76 -0.32
N ILE A 97 4.20 24.00 -0.80
CA ILE A 97 5.15 23.28 0.08
C ILE A 97 6.03 24.24 0.89
N ILE A 98 6.29 25.44 0.35
CA ILE A 98 7.02 26.50 1.05
C ILE A 98 6.12 27.15 2.10
N GLU A 99 4.89 27.50 1.75
CA GLU A 99 3.89 28.05 2.68
C GLU A 99 3.69 27.19 3.94
N LEU A 100 3.74 25.88 3.76
CA LEU A 100 3.54 24.92 4.86
C LEU A 100 4.80 24.65 5.71
N CYS A 101 5.82 25.51 5.67
CA CYS A 101 7.09 25.26 6.37
C CYS A 101 6.94 25.14 7.90
N GLU A 102 6.02 25.89 8.50
CA GLU A 102 5.77 25.94 9.95
C GLU A 102 4.85 24.81 10.47
N TYR A 103 4.22 24.06 9.57
CA TYR A 103 3.32 22.98 9.95
C TYR A 103 4.08 21.76 10.45
N SER A 104 3.47 21.01 11.36
CA SER A 104 4.01 19.69 11.74
C SER A 104 4.09 18.76 10.51
N PRO A 105 5.02 17.80 10.47
CA PRO A 105 5.20 16.96 9.29
C PRO A 105 3.93 16.27 8.79
N ILE A 106 3.06 15.80 9.69
CA ILE A 106 1.82 15.10 9.32
C ILE A 106 0.77 16.09 8.80
N GLU A 107 0.59 17.22 9.47
CA GLU A 107 -0.30 18.28 8.99
C GLU A 107 0.14 18.80 7.63
N LYS A 108 1.44 19.08 7.48
CA LYS A 108 2.05 19.47 6.21
C LYS A 108 1.76 18.46 5.11
N ALA A 109 1.91 17.16 5.38
CA ALA A 109 1.62 16.12 4.42
C ALA A 109 0.13 16.11 4.02
N CYS A 110 -0.80 16.25 4.98
CA CYS A 110 -2.23 16.29 4.73
C CYS A 110 -2.64 17.51 3.89
N GLU A 111 -2.22 18.71 4.30
CA GLU A 111 -2.53 19.95 3.58
C GLU A 111 -1.93 19.96 2.17
N PHE A 112 -0.68 19.52 2.04
CA PHE A 112 0.00 19.45 0.76
C PHE A 112 -0.65 18.43 -0.18
N HIS A 113 -1.00 17.25 0.33
CA HIS A 113 -1.75 16.24 -0.40
C HIS A 113 -3.05 16.80 -0.99
N MET A 114 -3.87 17.44 -0.16
CA MET A 114 -5.14 17.98 -0.61
C MET A 114 -4.95 19.14 -1.61
N HIS A 115 -3.93 19.96 -1.41
CA HIS A 115 -3.60 21.01 -2.36
C HIS A 115 -3.19 20.43 -3.74
N VAL A 116 -2.33 19.42 -3.78
CA VAL A 116 -1.96 18.74 -5.05
C VAL A 116 -3.18 18.12 -5.71
N TYR A 117 -4.02 17.41 -4.92
CA TYR A 117 -5.23 16.79 -5.42
C TYR A 117 -6.19 17.80 -6.09
N THR A 118 -6.38 18.98 -5.50
CA THR A 118 -7.25 20.01 -6.06
C THR A 118 -6.60 20.77 -7.21
N THR A 119 -5.30 21.02 -7.17
CA THR A 119 -4.57 21.70 -8.24
C THR A 119 -4.59 20.90 -9.55
N LEU A 120 -4.54 19.58 -9.48
CA LEU A 120 -4.52 18.68 -10.64
C LEU A 120 -5.94 18.25 -11.07
N TYR A 121 -6.95 19.11 -10.92
CA TYR A 121 -8.36 18.82 -11.18
C TYR A 121 -8.66 18.31 -12.61
N TYR A 122 -7.80 18.61 -13.56
CA TYR A 122 -7.93 18.18 -14.96
C TYR A 122 -7.51 16.73 -15.21
N LEU A 123 -6.86 16.06 -14.26
CA LEU A 123 -6.54 14.64 -14.34
C LEU A 123 -7.75 13.79 -13.95
N SER A 124 -7.70 12.51 -14.33
CA SER A 124 -8.69 11.53 -13.87
C SER A 124 -8.66 11.40 -12.34
N GLU A 125 -9.75 10.92 -11.75
CA GLU A 125 -9.86 10.71 -10.30
C GLU A 125 -8.74 9.81 -9.76
N MET A 126 -8.45 8.72 -10.46
CA MET A 126 -7.37 7.80 -10.10
C MET A 126 -6.01 8.51 -10.14
N ASP A 127 -5.73 9.23 -11.21
CA ASP A 127 -4.43 9.89 -11.41
C ASP A 127 -4.21 10.97 -10.35
N ARG A 128 -5.26 11.78 -10.02
CA ARG A 128 -5.21 12.77 -8.95
C ARG A 128 -4.93 12.14 -7.59
N GLN A 129 -5.63 11.05 -7.29
CA GLN A 129 -5.47 10.35 -6.02
C GLN A 129 -4.06 9.78 -5.88
N LEU A 130 -3.56 9.06 -6.88
CA LEU A 130 -2.23 8.48 -6.86
C LEU A 130 -1.14 9.55 -6.73
N VAL A 131 -1.18 10.55 -7.60
CA VAL A 131 -0.18 11.64 -7.60
C VAL A 131 -0.16 12.37 -6.26
N SER A 132 -1.32 12.75 -5.73
CA SER A 132 -1.40 13.47 -4.46
C SER A 132 -0.91 12.64 -3.26
N LEU A 133 -1.20 11.33 -3.23
CA LEU A 133 -0.69 10.42 -2.21
C LEU A 133 0.82 10.17 -2.33
N MET A 134 1.39 10.24 -3.54
CA MET A 134 2.85 10.20 -3.72
C MET A 134 3.50 11.43 -3.10
N PHE A 135 2.93 12.61 -3.29
CA PHE A 135 3.41 13.84 -2.64
C PHE A 135 3.20 13.82 -1.11
N PHE A 136 2.12 13.20 -0.63
CA PHE A 136 1.96 12.92 0.79
C PHE A 136 3.16 12.13 1.34
N ASN A 137 3.48 11.01 0.69
CA ASN A 137 4.61 10.16 1.07
C ASN A 137 5.97 10.88 0.93
N TYR A 138 6.12 11.76 -0.07
CA TYR A 138 7.30 12.61 -0.19
C TYR A 138 7.52 13.46 1.07
N VAL A 139 6.47 14.13 1.58
CA VAL A 139 6.57 14.95 2.79
C VAL A 139 6.90 14.10 4.02
N LEU A 140 6.32 12.91 4.14
CA LEU A 140 6.65 11.99 5.24
C LEU A 140 8.12 11.59 5.21
N VAL A 141 8.61 11.08 4.08
CA VAL A 141 9.99 10.59 3.92
C VAL A 141 11.00 11.73 4.09
N LYS A 142 10.67 12.94 3.64
CA LYS A 142 11.48 14.14 3.86
C LYS A 142 11.72 14.40 5.35
N ASN A 143 10.76 14.08 6.19
CA ASN A 143 10.80 14.29 7.65
C ASN A 143 11.12 12.99 8.43
N ASP A 144 11.76 12.02 7.80
CA ASP A 144 12.15 10.72 8.40
C ASP A 144 10.97 9.89 8.93
N ILE A 145 9.77 10.16 8.42
CA ILE A 145 8.56 9.38 8.70
C ILE A 145 8.39 8.35 7.57
N PRO A 146 8.13 7.07 7.90
CA PRO A 146 7.93 6.05 6.89
C PRO A 146 6.80 6.35 5.92
N ALA A 147 7.02 6.06 4.64
CA ALA A 147 5.93 6.11 3.65
C ALA A 147 4.80 5.15 4.04
N ILE A 148 3.56 5.58 3.83
CA ILE A 148 2.37 4.75 4.04
C ILE A 148 1.89 4.13 2.74
N LYS A 149 1.11 3.06 2.87
CA LYS A 149 0.28 2.49 1.80
C LYS A 149 -1.17 2.40 2.28
N LEU A 150 -2.10 2.68 1.40
CA LEU A 150 -3.50 2.39 1.63
C LEU A 150 -3.79 0.97 1.13
N VAL A 151 -4.53 0.18 1.88
CA VAL A 151 -4.88 -1.19 1.50
C VAL A 151 -6.34 -1.48 1.78
N GLY A 152 -7.01 -2.13 0.82
CA GLY A 152 -8.39 -2.58 1.00
C GLY A 152 -9.32 -1.45 1.46
N ARG A 153 -9.82 -1.55 2.69
CA ARG A 153 -10.74 -0.57 3.28
C ARG A 153 -10.14 0.79 3.59
N ASP A 154 -8.82 0.88 3.73
CA ASP A 154 -8.19 2.18 3.95
C ASP A 154 -8.47 3.10 2.77
N ILE A 155 -8.51 2.57 1.53
CA ILE A 155 -8.79 3.35 0.33
C ILE A 155 -10.21 3.91 0.37
N SER A 156 -11.22 3.09 0.65
CA SER A 156 -12.61 3.55 0.72
C SER A 156 -12.85 4.51 1.89
N THR A 157 -12.20 4.27 3.04
CA THR A 157 -12.25 5.19 4.19
C THR A 157 -11.59 6.52 3.87
N TYR A 158 -10.42 6.48 3.22
CA TYR A 158 -9.71 7.66 2.76
C TYR A 158 -10.58 8.49 1.80
N VAL A 159 -11.18 7.85 0.79
CA VAL A 159 -12.04 8.55 -0.19
C VAL A 159 -13.20 9.27 0.49
N LYS A 160 -13.88 8.62 1.45
CA LYS A 160 -14.94 9.26 2.25
C LYS A 160 -14.44 10.47 3.04
N LYS A 161 -13.30 10.33 3.74
CA LYS A 161 -12.75 11.43 4.56
C LYS A 161 -12.19 12.57 3.71
N ARG A 162 -11.64 12.26 2.55
CA ARG A 162 -11.21 13.26 1.59
C ARG A 162 -12.38 14.07 1.03
N SER A 163 -13.53 13.44 0.76
CA SER A 163 -14.70 14.13 0.18
C SER A 163 -15.28 15.21 1.11
N VAL A 164 -15.11 15.05 2.41
CA VAL A 164 -15.58 16.02 3.42
C VAL A 164 -14.45 16.91 3.98
N TYR A 165 -13.26 16.87 3.39
CA TYR A 165 -12.06 17.54 3.90
C TYR A 165 -12.27 19.05 4.15
N PHE A 166 -12.95 19.76 3.24
CA PHE A 166 -13.15 21.20 3.38
C PHE A 166 -14.16 21.56 4.48
N GLU A 167 -14.99 20.60 4.88
CA GLU A 167 -15.95 20.75 5.98
C GLU A 167 -15.32 20.32 7.31
N ASN A 168 -14.51 19.26 7.29
CA ASN A 168 -13.89 18.66 8.47
C ASN A 168 -12.49 18.09 8.16
N LYS A 169 -11.48 18.95 8.23
CA LYS A 169 -10.07 18.57 8.00
C LYS A 169 -9.56 17.54 9.02
N GLU A 170 -10.05 17.60 10.25
CA GLU A 170 -9.59 16.78 11.37
C GLU A 170 -9.79 15.29 11.10
N GLU A 171 -10.86 14.89 10.43
CA GLU A 171 -11.12 13.49 10.12
C GLU A 171 -10.06 12.85 9.22
N LEU A 172 -9.63 13.57 8.19
CA LEU A 172 -8.58 13.09 7.29
C LEU A 172 -7.22 13.06 7.99
N PHE A 173 -6.92 14.08 8.80
CA PHE A 173 -5.70 14.13 9.60
C PHE A 173 -5.59 12.96 10.58
N LEU A 174 -6.63 12.71 11.37
CA LEU A 174 -6.66 11.60 12.33
C LEU A 174 -6.56 10.23 11.65
N PHE A 175 -7.17 10.07 10.49
CA PHE A 175 -7.04 8.87 9.69
C PHE A 175 -5.58 8.62 9.27
N PHE A 176 -4.92 9.60 8.69
CA PHE A 176 -3.52 9.47 8.29
C PHE A 176 -2.58 9.31 9.49
N LYS A 177 -2.81 10.04 10.58
CA LYS A 177 -2.04 9.88 11.81
C LYS A 177 -2.08 8.45 12.31
N LYS A 178 -3.26 7.83 12.37
CA LYS A 178 -3.41 6.43 12.77
C LYS A 178 -2.65 5.46 11.85
N LEU A 179 -2.70 5.69 10.54
CA LEU A 179 -1.96 4.87 9.58
C LEU A 179 -0.45 5.02 9.75
N ILE A 180 0.03 6.23 9.98
CA ILE A 180 1.46 6.52 10.20
C ILE A 180 1.94 5.85 11.48
N ASP A 181 1.22 6.01 12.59
CA ASP A 181 1.57 5.41 13.87
C ASP A 181 1.69 3.88 13.75
N ASN A 182 0.73 3.25 13.10
CA ASN A 182 0.76 1.80 12.83
C ASN A 182 1.94 1.41 11.94
N SER A 183 2.19 2.16 10.86
CA SER A 183 3.29 1.90 9.94
C SER A 183 4.65 2.03 10.62
N PHE A 184 4.84 3.05 11.45
CA PHE A 184 6.08 3.31 12.16
C PHE A 184 6.42 2.18 13.14
N LEU A 185 5.44 1.73 13.92
CA LEU A 185 5.62 0.60 14.83
C LEU A 185 5.98 -0.69 14.10
N LEU A 186 5.31 -0.96 12.98
CA LEU A 186 5.54 -2.15 12.16
C LEU A 186 6.92 -2.13 11.52
N GLU A 187 7.37 -1.01 10.94
CA GLU A 187 8.70 -0.92 10.33
C GLU A 187 9.83 -1.09 11.33
N LYS A 188 9.74 -0.42 12.48
CA LYS A 188 10.75 -0.52 13.53
C LYS A 188 10.90 -1.96 14.02
N ALA A 189 9.79 -2.66 14.17
CA ALA A 189 9.79 -4.07 14.56
C ALA A 189 10.30 -4.98 13.43
N TYR A 190 9.95 -4.68 12.18
CA TYR A 190 10.35 -5.44 11.00
C TYR A 190 11.85 -5.38 10.76
N VAL A 191 12.44 -4.18 10.72
CA VAL A 191 13.90 -4.01 10.49
C VAL A 191 14.72 -4.69 11.59
N LYS A 192 14.24 -4.70 12.83
CA LYS A 192 14.95 -5.26 13.97
C LYS A 192 14.88 -6.78 14.07
N ASN A 193 13.84 -7.42 13.55
CA ASN A 193 13.48 -8.81 13.87
C ASN A 193 13.28 -9.73 12.65
N LEU A 194 13.75 -9.32 11.46
CA LEU A 194 13.71 -10.19 10.29
C LEU A 194 14.58 -11.42 10.53
N LYS A 195 13.92 -12.56 10.76
CA LYS A 195 14.56 -13.89 10.82
C LYS A 195 14.01 -14.73 9.68
N PRO A 196 14.82 -15.59 9.05
CA PRO A 196 14.31 -16.57 8.11
C PRO A 196 13.17 -17.38 8.75
N ILE A 197 12.08 -17.56 8.03
CA ILE A 197 10.96 -18.38 8.45
C ILE A 197 10.61 -19.33 7.29
N ALA A 198 10.40 -20.59 7.60
CA ALA A 198 10.00 -21.57 6.59
C ALA A 198 8.47 -21.72 6.54
N ALA A 199 7.91 -22.01 5.37
CA ALA A 199 6.47 -22.25 5.22
C ALA A 199 5.92 -23.31 6.18
N LYS A 200 6.73 -24.34 6.51
CA LYS A 200 6.38 -25.37 7.51
C LYS A 200 6.18 -24.81 8.92
N ASP A 201 6.92 -23.76 9.29
CA ASP A 201 6.83 -23.15 10.63
C ASP A 201 5.62 -22.21 10.70
N ILE A 202 5.29 -21.55 9.59
CA ILE A 202 4.02 -20.82 9.43
C ILE A 202 2.86 -21.80 9.62
N TYR A 203 2.88 -22.93 8.91
CA TYR A 203 1.85 -23.96 9.01
C TYR A 203 1.68 -24.46 10.45
N LYS A 204 2.77 -24.88 11.11
CA LYS A 204 2.73 -25.35 12.50
C LYS A 204 2.14 -24.31 13.46
N THR A 205 2.51 -23.05 13.28
CA THR A 205 2.04 -21.95 14.15
C THR A 205 0.54 -21.71 13.96
N ILE A 206 0.08 -21.67 12.72
CA ILE A 206 -1.35 -21.51 12.39
C ILE A 206 -2.17 -22.67 12.96
N MET A 207 -1.72 -23.92 12.78
CA MET A 207 -2.42 -25.08 13.28
C MET A 207 -2.55 -25.09 14.82
N LYS A 208 -1.53 -24.60 15.54
CA LYS A 208 -1.62 -24.43 17.00
C LYS A 208 -2.63 -23.35 17.42
N MET A 209 -2.93 -22.42 16.54
CA MET A 209 -3.84 -21.32 16.79
C MET A 209 -5.25 -21.57 16.23
N LYS A 210 -5.49 -22.70 15.58
CA LYS A 210 -6.76 -23.00 14.88
C LYS A 210 -7.98 -22.71 15.71
N ASN A 211 -8.10 -23.29 16.93
CA ASN A 211 -9.27 -23.08 17.79
C ASN A 211 -9.49 -21.60 18.09
N LYS A 212 -8.41 -20.88 18.45
CA LYS A 212 -8.47 -19.43 18.67
C LYS A 212 -8.95 -18.67 17.44
N LEU A 213 -8.44 -19.01 16.26
CA LEU A 213 -8.83 -18.36 15.00
C LEU A 213 -10.31 -18.62 14.69
N CYS A 214 -10.81 -19.85 14.90
CA CYS A 214 -12.21 -20.17 14.67
C CYS A 214 -13.15 -19.52 15.72
N GLU A 215 -12.81 -19.58 16.99
CA GLU A 215 -13.69 -19.14 18.08
C GLU A 215 -13.71 -17.62 18.26
N GLU A 216 -12.51 -16.99 18.35
CA GLU A 216 -12.39 -15.55 18.63
C GLU A 216 -12.48 -14.69 17.37
N TYR A 217 -11.91 -15.16 16.26
CA TYR A 217 -11.82 -14.39 15.01
C TYR A 217 -12.83 -14.83 13.94
N LYS A 218 -13.67 -15.82 14.24
CA LYS A 218 -14.71 -16.33 13.34
C LYS A 218 -14.17 -16.77 11.98
N VAL A 219 -12.95 -17.31 11.95
CA VAL A 219 -12.30 -17.81 10.75
C VAL A 219 -12.85 -19.21 10.44
N GLU A 220 -13.48 -19.36 9.28
CA GLU A 220 -13.98 -20.66 8.78
C GLU A 220 -12.93 -21.40 7.98
N ALA A 221 -12.13 -20.67 7.21
CA ALA A 221 -11.02 -21.22 6.46
C ALA A 221 -9.88 -20.22 6.33
N LEU A 222 -8.66 -20.72 6.33
CA LEU A 222 -7.44 -19.94 6.13
C LEU A 222 -6.53 -20.63 5.12
N TYR A 223 -5.93 -19.86 4.24
CA TYR A 223 -5.07 -20.36 3.17
C TYR A 223 -3.79 -19.56 3.12
N LEU A 224 -2.69 -20.23 2.76
CA LEU A 224 -1.41 -19.60 2.41
C LEU A 224 -1.32 -19.54 0.89
N TYR A 225 -0.98 -18.37 0.35
CA TYR A 225 -0.71 -18.21 -1.08
C TYR A 225 0.58 -17.41 -1.30
N GLY A 226 0.85 -16.95 -2.51
CA GLY A 226 2.02 -16.15 -2.82
C GLY A 226 3.34 -16.93 -2.74
N SER A 227 4.42 -16.23 -2.41
CA SER A 227 5.79 -16.75 -2.47
C SER A 227 6.03 -17.95 -1.53
N PHE A 228 5.53 -17.88 -0.29
CA PHE A 228 5.67 -18.98 0.67
C PHE A 228 4.92 -20.24 0.26
N ALA A 229 3.77 -20.11 -0.40
CA ALA A 229 3.04 -21.27 -0.90
C ALA A 229 3.74 -21.91 -2.08
N LYS A 230 4.39 -21.10 -2.93
CA LYS A 230 5.15 -21.52 -4.11
C LYS A 230 6.56 -22.04 -3.78
N GLY A 231 7.09 -21.73 -2.59
CA GLY A 231 8.47 -22.03 -2.20
C GLY A 231 9.49 -21.14 -2.89
N SER A 232 9.07 -19.94 -3.32
CA SER A 232 9.91 -18.91 -3.93
C SER A 232 10.10 -17.69 -3.01
N ASP A 233 9.85 -17.88 -1.71
CA ASP A 233 10.00 -16.85 -0.69
C ASP A 233 11.47 -16.44 -0.52
N ARG A 234 11.65 -15.16 -0.19
CA ARG A 234 12.94 -14.53 0.13
C ARG A 234 12.92 -14.12 1.61
N GLU A 235 14.08 -13.76 2.14
CA GLU A 235 14.19 -13.29 3.54
C GLU A 235 13.24 -12.12 3.87
N ASP A 236 12.87 -11.32 2.90
CA ASP A 236 11.99 -10.16 3.03
C ASP A 236 10.56 -10.40 2.54
N SER A 237 10.22 -11.61 2.12
CA SER A 237 8.87 -11.93 1.63
C SER A 237 7.82 -11.76 2.73
N ASP A 238 6.68 -11.14 2.38
CA ASP A 238 5.48 -11.11 3.22
C ASP A 238 4.84 -12.49 3.26
N ILE A 239 3.98 -12.68 4.25
CA ILE A 239 3.14 -13.87 4.31
C ILE A 239 1.79 -13.50 3.73
N ASP A 240 1.48 -14.02 2.56
CA ASP A 240 0.21 -13.77 1.87
C ASP A 240 -0.82 -14.83 2.31
N MET A 241 -1.96 -14.39 2.85
CA MET A 241 -3.02 -15.27 3.33
C MET A 241 -4.38 -14.88 2.77
N LEU A 242 -5.19 -15.88 2.47
CA LEU A 242 -6.62 -15.71 2.20
C LEU A 242 -7.40 -16.21 3.41
N VAL A 243 -8.38 -15.43 3.86
CA VAL A 243 -9.24 -15.79 4.98
C VAL A 243 -10.70 -15.83 4.55
N ARG A 244 -11.42 -16.87 4.93
CA ARG A 244 -12.89 -16.90 4.88
C ARG A 244 -13.41 -16.71 6.29
N LEU A 245 -14.18 -15.66 6.49
CA LEU A 245 -14.86 -15.36 7.74
C LEU A 245 -16.31 -15.84 7.67
N SER A 246 -16.93 -16.06 8.83
CA SER A 246 -18.34 -16.44 8.89
C SER A 246 -19.24 -15.44 8.15
N LEU A 247 -20.20 -15.97 7.40
CA LEU A 247 -21.12 -15.16 6.59
C LEU A 247 -22.04 -14.29 7.45
N ASP A 248 -22.31 -14.69 8.68
CA ASP A 248 -23.20 -13.98 9.62
C ASP A 248 -22.58 -12.67 10.16
N LEU A 249 -21.30 -12.43 9.91
CA LEU A 249 -20.62 -11.25 10.42
C LEU A 249 -21.00 -9.99 9.63
N PRO A 250 -21.37 -8.89 10.31
CA PRO A 250 -21.55 -7.59 9.69
C PRO A 250 -20.29 -7.12 8.97
N TYR A 251 -20.48 -6.31 7.93
CA TYR A 251 -19.37 -5.84 7.10
C TYR A 251 -18.30 -5.11 7.90
N ASP A 252 -18.68 -4.30 8.89
CA ASP A 252 -17.73 -3.51 9.68
C ASP A 252 -16.94 -4.40 10.67
N GLU A 253 -17.56 -5.43 11.23
CA GLU A 253 -16.86 -6.38 12.10
C GLU A 253 -15.80 -7.18 11.36
N ARG A 254 -16.05 -7.58 10.11
CA ARG A 254 -15.08 -8.29 9.26
C ARG A 254 -13.78 -7.51 9.10
N ALA A 255 -13.89 -6.17 8.94
CA ALA A 255 -12.70 -5.31 8.82
C ALA A 255 -11.87 -5.26 10.09
N ILE A 256 -12.54 -5.16 11.21
CA ILE A 256 -11.91 -5.16 12.51
C ILE A 256 -11.18 -6.50 12.72
N ILE A 257 -11.84 -7.61 12.38
CA ILE A 257 -11.25 -8.94 12.49
C ILE A 257 -10.00 -9.07 11.60
N ILE A 258 -10.07 -8.66 10.34
CA ILE A 258 -8.90 -8.71 9.43
C ILE A 258 -7.75 -7.86 9.96
N GLY A 259 -8.04 -6.67 10.48
CA GLY A 259 -7.04 -5.82 11.13
C GLY A 259 -6.38 -6.52 12.33
N ASN A 260 -7.18 -7.11 13.19
CA ASN A 260 -6.71 -7.84 14.35
C ASN A 260 -5.91 -9.11 13.97
N LEU A 261 -6.30 -9.82 12.91
CA LEU A 261 -5.55 -10.97 12.39
C LEU A 261 -4.18 -10.55 11.85
N ARG A 262 -4.09 -9.43 11.13
CA ARG A 262 -2.80 -8.88 10.66
C ARG A 262 -1.88 -8.59 11.83
N GLU A 263 -2.39 -7.95 12.87
CA GLU A 263 -1.62 -7.66 14.09
C GLU A 263 -1.19 -8.93 14.83
N LEU A 264 -2.10 -9.91 14.97
CA LEU A 264 -1.83 -11.19 15.59
C LEU A 264 -0.71 -11.94 14.88
N PHE A 265 -0.81 -12.06 13.55
CA PHE A 265 0.20 -12.77 12.75
C PHE A 265 1.51 -12.02 12.71
N PHE A 266 1.48 -10.68 12.63
CA PHE A 266 2.71 -9.90 12.78
C PHE A 266 3.42 -10.16 14.12
N LYS A 267 2.67 -10.19 15.22
CA LYS A 267 3.23 -10.51 16.54
C LYS A 267 3.84 -11.92 16.60
N LYS A 268 3.25 -12.88 15.87
CA LYS A 268 3.70 -14.27 15.84
C LYS A 268 4.88 -14.51 14.92
N PHE A 269 4.81 -14.00 13.71
CA PHE A 269 5.80 -14.29 12.67
C PHE A 269 6.89 -13.21 12.56
N LYS A 270 6.67 -12.02 13.16
CA LYS A 270 7.54 -10.85 12.99
C LYS A 270 7.73 -10.47 11.51
N ARG A 271 6.68 -10.70 10.70
CA ARG A 271 6.61 -10.42 9.27
C ARG A 271 5.29 -9.75 8.93
N PHE A 272 5.32 -8.90 7.91
CA PHE A 272 4.09 -8.42 7.33
C PHE A 272 3.26 -9.59 6.83
N THR A 273 1.97 -9.53 7.09
CA THR A 273 1.01 -10.52 6.63
C THR A 273 -0.05 -9.77 5.84
N ASP A 274 -0.10 -10.01 4.54
CA ASP A 274 -1.20 -9.51 3.71
C ASP A 274 -2.35 -10.52 3.79
N ILE A 275 -3.52 -10.04 4.24
CA ILE A 275 -4.70 -10.89 4.43
C ILE A 275 -5.81 -10.34 3.55
N GLU A 276 -6.26 -11.16 2.62
CA GLU A 276 -7.43 -10.87 1.78
C GLU A 276 -8.60 -11.77 2.17
N GLU A 277 -9.80 -11.19 2.24
CA GLU A 277 -11.01 -11.95 2.51
C GLU A 277 -11.50 -12.61 1.22
N VAL A 278 -11.66 -13.95 1.28
CA VAL A 278 -12.33 -14.70 0.22
C VAL A 278 -13.83 -14.55 0.37
N ARG A 279 -14.49 -13.90 -0.58
CA ARG A 279 -15.94 -13.89 -0.71
C ARG A 279 -16.36 -15.00 -1.66
N GLU A 280 -17.61 -15.45 -1.59
CA GLU A 280 -18.18 -16.57 -2.37
C GLU A 280 -18.01 -16.47 -3.91
N PHE A 281 -17.54 -15.36 -4.40
CA PHE A 281 -17.39 -15.08 -5.84
C PHE A 281 -15.96 -15.23 -6.40
N PHE A 282 -15.01 -15.75 -5.65
CA PHE A 282 -13.83 -16.28 -6.32
C PHE A 282 -14.26 -17.57 -7.01
N SER A 283 -14.39 -17.51 -8.35
CA SER A 283 -14.62 -18.69 -9.17
C SER A 283 -13.57 -19.76 -8.79
N ASP A 284 -13.97 -21.02 -8.84
CA ASP A 284 -13.04 -22.16 -8.69
C ASP A 284 -11.81 -22.03 -9.60
N ASP A 285 -11.91 -21.23 -10.67
CA ASP A 285 -10.84 -20.94 -11.60
C ASP A 285 -9.79 -20.01 -11.00
N PHE A 286 -10.16 -18.96 -10.21
CA PHE A 286 -9.17 -18.16 -9.48
C PHE A 286 -8.42 -19.01 -8.44
N VAL A 287 -9.12 -19.91 -7.75
CA VAL A 287 -8.53 -20.85 -6.79
C VAL A 287 -7.62 -21.87 -7.52
N ARG A 288 -7.92 -22.23 -8.77
CA ARG A 288 -7.11 -23.14 -9.60
C ARG A 288 -5.94 -22.43 -10.27
N GLU A 289 -6.09 -21.19 -10.71
CA GLU A 289 -5.03 -20.38 -11.34
C GLU A 289 -4.03 -19.84 -10.31
N ALA A 290 -4.44 -19.60 -9.08
CA ALA A 290 -3.53 -19.31 -7.97
C ALA A 290 -2.75 -20.60 -7.63
N THR A 291 -1.93 -21.03 -8.56
CA THR A 291 -1.10 -22.23 -8.49
C THR A 291 -0.41 -22.39 -7.13
N LYS A 292 -0.87 -23.35 -6.32
CA LYS A 292 -0.40 -23.74 -4.99
C LYS A 292 -0.92 -22.92 -3.82
N ILE A 293 -2.26 -22.74 -3.72
CA ILE A 293 -2.88 -22.38 -2.45
C ILE A 293 -2.79 -23.59 -1.52
N LYS A 294 -2.21 -23.38 -0.34
CA LYS A 294 -2.18 -24.39 0.72
C LYS A 294 -3.23 -24.03 1.77
N ARG A 295 -4.25 -24.87 1.87
CA ARG A 295 -5.26 -24.73 2.92
C ARG A 295 -4.66 -25.17 4.26
N PHE A 296 -4.88 -24.36 5.31
CA PHE A 296 -4.51 -24.72 6.67
C PHE A 296 -5.63 -25.54 7.33
N PHE A 297 -6.88 -25.09 7.23
CA PHE A 297 -8.07 -25.76 7.75
C PHE A 297 -9.33 -25.21 7.07
#